data_47c7d62eb98f91712680ff7571798d3c
#
_entry.id   47c7d62eb98f91712680ff7571798d3c
#
_cell.length_a   1.000
_cell.length_b   1.000
_cell.length_c   1.000
_cell.angle_alpha   90.00
_cell.angle_beta   90.00
_cell.angle_gamma   90.00
#
_symmetry.space_group_name_H-M   'P 1'
#
loop_
_entity.id
_entity.type
_entity.pdbx_description
1 polymer ?
#
loop_
_entity_poly.entity_id
_entity_poly.type
_entity_poly.pdbx_seq_one_letter_code
_entity_poly.pdbx_strand_id
1 'polypeptide(L)'
;MGKSFLISASLLILTACSVKENRADCPLRIRFTERVNPYGCIADVRVSLCRKGLTEGGDASFTMNEFADREFELQTGKGHTLVSVLSGSDTSVTVDGNLIRFNRGLPVPEIFALSDEFTSGVYDEEHVVRDSLCRQTAAVTMTIDNPEWDDRSYDMSVRSAWNGFDRITMAAISGEMVCNIASAESDSAYRFFVPRQGDNSLMLELKEEDGRIWSYPIGKVIADSGYDWRARHLSDISLTMDMSKTLVRITVNEWKEEFVSEFTF
;
A
#
# COMPACT_ATOMS: atom_id res chain seq x y z
N MET A 1 -30.58 -86.96 -9.60
CA MET A 1 -30.81 -85.76 -8.81
C MET A 1 -29.69 -84.78 -9.15
N GLY A 2 -29.91 -83.93 -10.13
CA GLY A 2 -28.94 -82.90 -10.53
C GLY A 2 -29.56 -81.51 -10.27
N LYS A 3 -28.94 -80.74 -9.40
CA LYS A 3 -29.36 -79.36 -9.12
C LYS A 3 -28.62 -78.42 -10.06
N SER A 4 -29.37 -77.87 -11.04
CA SER A 4 -28.89 -76.78 -11.89
C SER A 4 -28.80 -75.51 -11.07
N PHE A 5 -27.60 -74.95 -10.99
CA PHE A 5 -27.33 -73.62 -10.40
C PHE A 5 -27.43 -72.61 -11.53
N LEU A 6 -28.51 -71.86 -11.57
CA LEU A 6 -28.62 -70.66 -12.40
C LEU A 6 -27.87 -69.55 -11.78
N ILE A 7 -26.69 -69.21 -12.34
CA ILE A 7 -25.96 -67.97 -11.97
C ILE A 7 -26.60 -66.81 -12.75
N SER A 8 -27.40 -66.02 -12.02
CA SER A 8 -27.93 -64.78 -12.54
C SER A 8 -26.82 -63.75 -12.50
N ALA A 9 -26.21 -63.49 -13.64
CA ALA A 9 -25.25 -62.39 -13.79
C ALA A 9 -26.03 -61.06 -13.84
N SER A 10 -26.14 -60.38 -12.69
CA SER A 10 -26.62 -59.02 -12.63
C SER A 10 -25.55 -58.11 -13.24
N LEU A 11 -25.76 -57.74 -14.51
CA LEU A 11 -24.99 -56.73 -15.19
C LEU A 11 -25.31 -55.38 -14.55
N LEU A 12 -24.53 -54.96 -13.55
CA LEU A 12 -24.52 -53.61 -13.02
C LEU A 12 -24.03 -52.70 -14.14
N ILE A 13 -24.95 -52.12 -14.90
CA ILE A 13 -24.69 -51.00 -15.77
C ILE A 13 -24.40 -49.81 -14.85
N LEU A 14 -23.14 -49.60 -14.56
CA LEU A 14 -22.68 -48.31 -14.02
C LEU A 14 -22.91 -47.25 -15.12
N THR A 15 -24.09 -46.68 -15.15
CA THR A 15 -24.30 -45.42 -15.83
C THR A 15 -23.49 -44.39 -15.05
N ALA A 16 -22.19 -44.32 -15.38
CA ALA A 16 -21.41 -43.12 -15.06
C ALA A 16 -22.10 -41.98 -15.80
N CYS A 17 -23.02 -41.31 -15.12
CA CYS A 17 -23.43 -39.96 -15.50
C CYS A 17 -22.15 -39.14 -15.51
N SER A 18 -21.49 -39.05 -16.65
CA SER A 18 -20.49 -38.00 -16.86
C SER A 18 -21.32 -36.74 -16.97
N VAL A 19 -21.59 -36.11 -15.81
CA VAL A 19 -22.00 -34.73 -15.78
C VAL A 19 -20.86 -34.01 -16.49
N LYS A 20 -21.10 -33.59 -17.74
CA LYS A 20 -20.20 -32.67 -18.42
C LYS A 20 -20.36 -31.34 -17.68
N GLU A 21 -19.65 -31.22 -16.57
CA GLU A 21 -19.51 -29.93 -15.92
C GLU A 21 -18.97 -28.96 -16.94
N ASN A 22 -19.71 -27.89 -17.15
CA ASN A 22 -19.19 -26.78 -17.95
C ASN A 22 -18.07 -26.12 -17.16
N ARG A 23 -16.85 -26.56 -17.38
CA ARG A 23 -15.67 -26.07 -16.61
C ARG A 23 -15.46 -24.57 -16.72
N ALA A 24 -16.09 -23.91 -17.70
CA ALA A 24 -16.09 -22.46 -17.79
C ALA A 24 -16.87 -21.81 -16.63
N ASP A 25 -17.87 -22.51 -16.07
CA ASP A 25 -18.70 -22.03 -14.97
C ASP A 25 -18.13 -22.39 -13.59
N CYS A 26 -17.10 -23.26 -13.55
CA CYS A 26 -16.43 -23.59 -12.29
C CYS A 26 -15.64 -22.37 -11.80
N PRO A 27 -15.73 -22.03 -10.51
CA PRO A 27 -14.96 -20.91 -9.96
C PRO A 27 -13.45 -21.19 -10.04
N LEU A 28 -12.69 -20.13 -10.24
CA LEU A 28 -11.24 -20.12 -10.09
C LEU A 28 -10.90 -19.79 -8.63
N ARG A 29 -10.04 -20.57 -8.01
CA ARG A 29 -9.51 -20.28 -6.67
C ARG A 29 -8.30 -19.36 -6.80
N ILE A 30 -8.26 -18.31 -5.98
CA ILE A 30 -7.12 -17.40 -5.85
C ILE A 30 -6.49 -17.64 -4.49
N ARG A 31 -5.21 -17.97 -4.49
CA ARG A 31 -4.42 -18.19 -3.29
C ARG A 31 -3.25 -17.23 -3.26
N PHE A 32 -2.79 -16.90 -2.06
CA PHE A 32 -1.63 -16.06 -1.84
C PHE A 32 -0.47 -16.90 -1.31
N THR A 33 0.75 -16.53 -1.65
CA THR A 33 1.92 -17.21 -1.10
C THR A 33 2.11 -16.87 0.38
N GLU A 34 2.84 -17.71 1.11
CA GLU A 34 3.23 -17.44 2.52
C GLU A 34 4.03 -16.13 2.69
N ARG A 35 4.55 -15.56 1.61
CA ARG A 35 5.32 -14.31 1.59
C ARG A 35 4.48 -13.09 1.23
N VAL A 36 3.17 -13.18 1.29
CA VAL A 36 2.29 -12.04 0.94
C VAL A 36 2.53 -10.83 1.85
N ASN A 37 2.91 -11.04 3.10
CA ASN A 37 3.20 -9.98 4.08
C ASN A 37 4.64 -10.03 4.63
N PRO A 38 5.69 -9.84 3.80
CA PRO A 38 7.08 -9.94 4.24
C PRO A 38 7.53 -8.78 5.13
N TYR A 39 6.79 -7.67 5.13
CA TYR A 39 7.12 -6.44 5.85
C TYR A 39 6.35 -6.26 7.15
N GLY A 40 5.58 -7.29 7.58
CA GLY A 40 4.92 -7.29 8.88
C GLY A 40 3.78 -6.28 9.02
N CYS A 41 3.07 -5.97 7.93
CA CYS A 41 1.85 -5.16 8.02
C CYS A 41 0.85 -5.81 8.98
N ILE A 42 0.24 -5.04 9.88
CA ILE A 42 -0.72 -5.52 10.89
C ILE A 42 -2.13 -5.00 10.67
N ALA A 43 -2.30 -3.99 9.80
CA ALA A 43 -3.60 -3.40 9.52
C ALA A 43 -4.47 -4.33 8.67
N ASP A 44 -5.78 -4.26 8.86
CA ASP A 44 -6.76 -5.01 8.08
C ASP A 44 -6.61 -4.74 6.59
N VAL A 45 -6.96 -5.74 5.79
CA VAL A 45 -6.85 -5.69 4.34
C VAL A 45 -8.23 -5.60 3.68
N ARG A 46 -8.28 -4.83 2.60
CA ARG A 46 -9.39 -4.83 1.65
C ARG A 46 -8.90 -5.50 0.36
N VAL A 47 -9.60 -6.55 -0.04
CA VAL A 47 -9.33 -7.25 -1.30
C VAL A 47 -10.40 -6.89 -2.30
N SER A 48 -9.98 -6.41 -3.46
CA SER A 48 -10.84 -6.10 -4.60
C SER A 48 -10.58 -7.06 -5.74
N LEU A 49 -11.64 -7.71 -6.24
CA LEU A 49 -11.60 -8.57 -7.42
C LEU A 49 -12.37 -7.89 -8.55
N CYS A 50 -11.69 -7.56 -9.64
CA CYS A 50 -12.29 -6.94 -10.80
C CYS A 50 -12.12 -7.84 -12.03
N ARG A 51 -13.22 -8.17 -12.72
CA ARG A 51 -13.21 -8.91 -14.01
C ARG A 51 -13.47 -7.95 -15.16
N LYS A 52 -12.68 -8.07 -16.23
CA LYS A 52 -12.89 -7.25 -17.42
C LYS A 52 -14.28 -7.51 -18.02
N GLY A 53 -15.06 -6.45 -18.17
CA GLY A 53 -16.43 -6.50 -18.71
C GLY A 53 -17.52 -6.69 -17.66
N LEU A 54 -17.19 -6.81 -16.37
CA LEU A 54 -18.14 -6.76 -15.28
C LEU A 54 -17.93 -5.46 -14.51
N THR A 55 -18.99 -4.70 -14.32
CA THR A 55 -19.00 -3.45 -13.52
C THR A 55 -18.97 -3.70 -12.02
N GLU A 56 -19.13 -4.94 -11.59
CA GLU A 56 -19.15 -5.33 -10.19
C GLU A 56 -17.91 -6.14 -9.84
N GLY A 57 -16.89 -5.45 -9.33
CA GLY A 57 -15.84 -6.06 -8.54
C GLY A 57 -16.34 -6.19 -7.11
N GLY A 58 -16.24 -7.38 -6.53
CA GLY A 58 -16.51 -7.55 -5.09
C GLY A 58 -15.37 -7.00 -4.26
N ASP A 59 -15.66 -6.10 -3.32
CA ASP A 59 -14.73 -5.70 -2.26
C ASP A 59 -15.04 -6.51 -1.01
N ALA A 60 -14.03 -7.13 -0.42
CA ALA A 60 -14.14 -7.84 0.86
C ALA A 60 -13.04 -7.36 1.81
N SER A 61 -13.38 -7.27 3.09
CA SER A 61 -12.43 -6.87 4.13
C SER A 61 -12.11 -8.06 5.02
N PHE A 62 -10.85 -8.20 5.38
CA PHE A 62 -10.33 -9.29 6.21
C PHE A 62 -9.36 -8.72 7.23
N THR A 63 -9.23 -9.38 8.37
CA THR A 63 -8.11 -9.11 9.26
C THR A 63 -6.81 -9.60 8.60
N MET A 64 -5.67 -9.00 8.96
CA MET A 64 -4.38 -9.45 8.44
C MET A 64 -4.10 -10.92 8.79
N ASN A 65 -4.56 -11.40 9.96
CA ASN A 65 -4.38 -12.79 10.37
C ASN A 65 -5.15 -13.76 9.46
N GLU A 66 -6.40 -13.45 9.12
CA GLU A 66 -7.19 -14.23 8.17
C GLU A 66 -6.53 -14.25 6.79
N PHE A 67 -6.11 -13.07 6.31
CA PHE A 67 -5.50 -12.92 4.99
C PHE A 67 -4.13 -13.62 4.85
N ALA A 68 -3.34 -13.66 5.92
CA ALA A 68 -2.02 -14.30 5.94
C ALA A 68 -2.09 -15.81 6.25
N ASP A 69 -3.28 -16.35 6.52
CA ASP A 69 -3.46 -17.79 6.73
C ASP A 69 -3.16 -18.57 5.45
N ARG A 70 -2.50 -19.71 5.58
CA ARG A 70 -2.17 -20.60 4.45
C ARG A 70 -3.40 -21.17 3.74
N GLU A 71 -4.51 -21.29 4.45
CA GLU A 71 -5.77 -21.81 3.92
C GLU A 71 -6.63 -20.69 3.33
N PHE A 72 -6.18 -19.43 3.41
CA PHE A 72 -6.92 -18.32 2.85
C PHE A 72 -7.02 -18.44 1.33
N GLU A 73 -8.24 -18.48 0.83
CA GLU A 73 -8.54 -18.52 -0.59
C GLU A 73 -9.75 -17.62 -0.92
N LEU A 74 -9.73 -17.12 -2.13
CA LEU A 74 -10.84 -16.37 -2.70
C LEU A 74 -11.34 -17.11 -3.95
N GLN A 75 -12.60 -16.87 -4.32
CA GLN A 75 -13.17 -17.44 -5.54
C GLN A 75 -13.59 -16.34 -6.50
N THR A 76 -13.32 -16.54 -7.78
CA THR A 76 -13.74 -15.66 -8.87
C THR A 76 -14.14 -16.48 -10.08
N GLY A 77 -14.78 -15.85 -11.05
CA GLY A 77 -15.00 -16.50 -12.36
C GLY A 77 -13.72 -16.52 -13.19
N LYS A 78 -13.67 -17.39 -14.19
CA LYS A 78 -12.56 -17.49 -15.14
C LYS A 78 -12.52 -16.32 -16.11
N GLY A 79 -11.34 -16.06 -16.68
CA GLY A 79 -11.08 -14.97 -17.62
C GLY A 79 -10.06 -13.96 -17.10
N HIS A 80 -10.12 -12.77 -17.64
CA HIS A 80 -9.22 -11.68 -17.25
C HIS A 80 -9.64 -11.11 -15.90
N THR A 81 -8.77 -11.19 -14.92
CA THR A 81 -9.03 -10.83 -13.53
C THR A 81 -7.89 -9.95 -13.00
N LEU A 82 -8.25 -8.89 -12.31
CA LEU A 82 -7.36 -8.07 -11.50
C LEU A 82 -7.66 -8.34 -10.03
N VAL A 83 -6.65 -8.75 -9.29
CA VAL A 83 -6.64 -8.83 -7.83
C VAL A 83 -5.91 -7.63 -7.29
N SER A 84 -6.53 -6.87 -6.39
CA SER A 84 -5.88 -5.75 -5.72
C SER A 84 -6.11 -5.85 -4.23
N VAL A 85 -5.06 -5.73 -3.45
CA VAL A 85 -5.09 -5.76 -1.99
C VAL A 85 -4.57 -4.44 -1.47
N LEU A 86 -5.30 -3.84 -0.54
CA LEU A 86 -4.98 -2.58 0.11
C LEU A 86 -5.09 -2.76 1.61
N SER A 87 -4.04 -2.40 2.36
CA SER A 87 -4.03 -2.44 3.82
C SER A 87 -3.66 -1.07 4.40
N GLY A 88 -4.23 -0.75 5.58
CA GLY A 88 -3.99 0.50 6.27
C GLY A 88 -4.90 1.67 5.82
N SER A 89 -5.87 1.43 4.93
CA SER A 89 -6.82 2.48 4.52
C SER A 89 -7.82 2.78 5.63
N ASP A 90 -7.99 4.06 5.94
CA ASP A 90 -8.94 4.60 6.90
C ASP A 90 -9.76 5.75 6.28
N THR A 91 -10.40 6.57 7.11
CA THR A 91 -11.21 7.71 6.68
C THR A 91 -10.39 8.84 6.03
N SER A 92 -9.06 8.83 6.16
CA SER A 92 -8.15 9.79 5.52
C SER A 92 -7.88 9.45 4.05
N VAL A 93 -8.39 8.30 3.57
CA VAL A 93 -8.13 7.79 2.22
C VAL A 93 -9.44 7.68 1.44
N THR A 94 -9.44 8.18 0.22
CA THR A 94 -10.51 7.97 -0.76
C THR A 94 -10.05 7.00 -1.83
N VAL A 95 -10.86 5.96 -2.05
CA VAL A 95 -10.64 4.96 -3.11
C VAL A 95 -11.62 5.25 -4.24
N ASP A 96 -11.12 5.63 -5.41
CA ASP A 96 -11.91 5.88 -6.62
C ASP A 96 -11.39 5.01 -7.77
N GLY A 97 -12.05 3.90 -8.00
CA GLY A 97 -11.59 2.87 -8.93
C GLY A 97 -10.19 2.37 -8.57
N ASN A 98 -9.22 2.66 -9.44
CA ASN A 98 -7.82 2.29 -9.22
C ASN A 98 -7.02 3.35 -8.47
N LEU A 99 -7.60 4.52 -8.24
CA LEU A 99 -6.91 5.67 -7.66
C LEU A 99 -7.10 5.69 -6.15
N ILE A 100 -5.99 5.71 -5.43
CA ILE A 100 -5.94 5.90 -3.99
C ILE A 100 -5.50 7.33 -3.74
N ARG A 101 -6.34 8.13 -3.08
CA ARG A 101 -6.07 9.54 -2.79
C ARG A 101 -6.13 9.82 -1.30
N PHE A 102 -5.19 10.63 -0.82
CA PHE A 102 -5.16 11.10 0.56
C PHE A 102 -5.96 12.38 0.70
N ASN A 103 -6.82 12.43 1.70
CA ASN A 103 -7.72 13.54 1.94
C ASN A 103 -6.95 14.72 2.53
N ARG A 104 -7.18 15.90 1.98
CA ARG A 104 -6.48 17.14 2.38
C ARG A 104 -6.71 17.46 3.85
N GLY A 105 -5.64 17.83 4.56
CA GLY A 105 -5.68 18.26 5.96
C GLY A 105 -5.73 17.13 6.98
N LEU A 106 -5.81 15.87 6.50
CA LEU A 106 -5.75 14.68 7.37
C LEU A 106 -4.35 14.05 7.35
N PRO A 107 -3.95 13.36 8.42
CA PRO A 107 -2.72 12.58 8.42
C PRO A 107 -2.73 11.53 7.30
N VAL A 108 -1.61 11.36 6.64
CA VAL A 108 -1.41 10.25 5.70
C VAL A 108 -1.17 8.97 6.50
N PRO A 109 -1.95 7.90 6.30
CA PRO A 109 -1.73 6.64 7.00
C PRO A 109 -0.61 5.82 6.37
N GLU A 110 -0.12 4.81 7.08
CA GLU A 110 0.75 3.80 6.51
C GLU A 110 -0.07 2.88 5.61
N ILE A 111 0.24 2.86 4.31
CA ILE A 111 -0.49 2.08 3.32
C ILE A 111 0.43 1.02 2.70
N PHE A 112 -0.08 -0.22 2.66
CA PHE A 112 0.51 -1.30 1.87
C PHE A 112 -0.45 -1.68 0.74
N ALA A 113 0.11 -1.99 -0.42
CA ALA A 113 -0.67 -2.43 -1.56
C ALA A 113 0.02 -3.56 -2.33
N LEU A 114 -0.81 -4.36 -2.99
CA LEU A 114 -0.42 -5.41 -3.92
C LEU A 114 -1.42 -5.41 -5.06
N SER A 115 -0.96 -5.69 -6.27
CA SER A 115 -1.81 -5.86 -7.44
C SER A 115 -1.26 -6.98 -8.31
N ASP A 116 -2.16 -7.85 -8.80
CA ASP A 116 -1.84 -8.93 -9.73
C ASP A 116 -2.93 -9.02 -10.80
N GLU A 117 -2.53 -8.91 -12.05
CA GLU A 117 -3.41 -8.98 -13.23
C GLU A 117 -3.08 -10.22 -14.04
N PHE A 118 -4.08 -11.08 -14.27
CA PHE A 118 -3.88 -12.32 -14.96
C PHE A 118 -5.09 -12.71 -15.83
N THR A 119 -4.89 -13.69 -16.71
CA THR A 119 -5.96 -14.29 -17.50
C THR A 119 -5.97 -15.80 -17.30
N SER A 120 -7.08 -16.33 -16.79
CA SER A 120 -7.26 -17.77 -16.60
C SER A 120 -8.02 -18.41 -17.76
N GLY A 121 -7.55 -19.58 -18.16
CA GLY A 121 -8.21 -20.45 -19.14
C GLY A 121 -9.37 -21.24 -18.52
N VAL A 122 -10.14 -21.94 -19.40
CA VAL A 122 -11.30 -22.76 -18.99
C VAL A 122 -10.90 -23.91 -18.06
N TYR A 123 -9.68 -24.41 -18.19
CA TYR A 123 -9.18 -25.56 -17.42
C TYR A 123 -8.41 -25.19 -16.16
N ASP A 124 -8.13 -23.90 -15.95
CA ASP A 124 -7.42 -23.45 -14.76
C ASP A 124 -8.35 -23.57 -13.53
N GLU A 125 -7.86 -24.17 -12.48
CA GLU A 125 -8.59 -24.37 -11.22
C GLU A 125 -8.11 -23.42 -10.13
N GLU A 126 -6.86 -22.95 -10.26
CA GLU A 126 -6.21 -22.11 -9.25
C GLU A 126 -5.30 -21.06 -9.91
N HIS A 127 -5.24 -19.88 -9.33
CA HIS A 127 -4.22 -18.87 -9.58
C HIS A 127 -3.52 -18.52 -8.27
N VAL A 128 -2.19 -18.53 -8.28
CA VAL A 128 -1.38 -18.21 -7.10
C VAL A 128 -0.76 -16.83 -7.26
N VAL A 129 -1.24 -15.88 -6.46
CA VAL A 129 -0.66 -14.54 -6.35
C VAL A 129 0.68 -14.65 -5.61
N ARG A 130 1.76 -14.31 -6.30
CA ARG A 130 3.14 -14.42 -5.79
C ARG A 130 3.71 -13.11 -5.31
N ASP A 131 3.03 -12.03 -5.59
CA ASP A 131 3.41 -10.70 -5.18
C ASP A 131 3.18 -10.47 -3.69
N SER A 132 3.92 -9.49 -3.14
CA SER A 132 3.87 -9.15 -1.73
C SER A 132 3.25 -7.78 -1.53
N LEU A 133 2.59 -7.58 -0.39
CA LEU A 133 2.18 -6.27 0.07
C LEU A 133 3.41 -5.38 0.25
N CYS A 134 3.46 -4.30 -0.49
CA CYS A 134 4.55 -3.33 -0.46
C CYS A 134 4.05 -1.98 0.02
N ARG A 135 4.82 -1.32 0.86
CA ARG A 135 4.48 -0.01 1.42
C ARG A 135 4.48 1.07 0.34
N GLN A 136 3.41 1.84 0.28
CA GLN A 136 3.17 2.89 -0.71
C GLN A 136 3.29 4.31 -0.13
N THR A 137 3.43 4.41 1.18
CA THR A 137 3.72 5.66 1.90
C THR A 137 5.05 5.53 2.63
N ALA A 138 5.93 6.52 2.52
CA ALA A 138 7.20 6.53 3.25
C ALA A 138 6.96 7.04 4.67
N ALA A 139 7.47 6.33 5.68
CA ALA A 139 7.53 6.84 7.04
C ALA A 139 8.70 7.83 7.14
N VAL A 140 8.39 9.06 7.53
CA VAL A 140 9.38 10.11 7.77
C VAL A 140 9.51 10.32 9.27
N THR A 141 10.71 10.16 9.79
CA THR A 141 11.08 10.56 11.15
C THR A 141 11.94 11.80 11.05
N MET A 142 11.45 12.89 11.62
CA MET A 142 12.14 14.19 11.59
C MET A 142 12.53 14.61 12.99
N THR A 143 13.80 14.89 13.20
CA THR A 143 14.33 15.48 14.43
C THR A 143 14.67 16.94 14.17
N ILE A 144 14.21 17.82 15.06
CA ILE A 144 14.55 19.26 15.01
C ILE A 144 15.55 19.56 16.12
N ASP A 145 16.74 19.98 15.71
CA ASP A 145 17.79 20.45 16.62
C ASP A 145 17.78 21.98 16.62
N ASN A 146 17.13 22.53 17.65
CA ASN A 146 17.07 23.98 17.86
C ASN A 146 17.13 24.26 19.37
N PRO A 147 18.20 24.91 19.88
CA PRO A 147 18.31 25.26 21.30
C PRO A 147 17.22 26.19 21.83
N GLU A 148 16.54 26.92 20.94
CA GLU A 148 15.46 27.84 21.26
C GLU A 148 14.06 27.22 21.00
N TRP A 149 14.00 25.95 20.60
CA TRP A 149 12.76 25.28 20.20
C TRP A 149 11.79 25.09 21.35
N ASP A 150 12.30 24.85 22.55
CA ASP A 150 11.50 24.55 23.75
C ASP A 150 10.55 25.69 24.14
N ASP A 151 10.84 26.92 23.68
CA ASP A 151 10.04 28.11 23.98
C ASP A 151 9.05 28.48 22.87
N ARG A 152 9.00 27.75 21.76
CA ARG A 152 8.17 28.10 20.62
C ARG A 152 7.23 26.94 20.21
N SER A 153 5.97 27.29 19.99
CA SER A 153 4.99 26.38 19.38
C SER A 153 4.93 26.62 17.87
N TYR A 154 5.01 25.52 17.10
CA TYR A 154 4.87 25.54 15.65
C TYR A 154 3.78 24.61 15.22
N ASP A 155 2.88 25.09 14.35
CA ASP A 155 2.03 24.23 13.55
C ASP A 155 2.84 23.71 12.36
N MET A 156 2.96 22.40 12.25
CA MET A 156 3.71 21.79 11.17
C MET A 156 2.80 21.13 10.15
N SER A 157 3.14 21.30 8.89
CA SER A 157 2.47 20.58 7.80
C SER A 157 3.45 20.23 6.68
N VAL A 158 3.11 19.20 5.93
CA VAL A 158 3.77 18.90 4.65
C VAL A 158 2.82 19.13 3.50
N ARG A 159 3.35 19.68 2.40
CA ARG A 159 2.61 19.90 1.16
C ARG A 159 3.33 19.26 -0.02
N SER A 160 2.56 18.79 -0.99
CA SER A 160 3.09 18.23 -2.23
C SER A 160 2.10 18.42 -3.38
N ALA A 161 2.60 18.32 -4.61
CA ALA A 161 1.79 18.20 -5.83
C ALA A 161 1.31 16.76 -6.08
N TRP A 162 1.54 15.82 -5.15
CA TRP A 162 1.25 14.39 -5.28
C TRP A 162 0.45 13.92 -4.08
N ASN A 163 -0.81 13.55 -4.32
CA ASN A 163 -1.74 13.22 -3.22
C ASN A 163 -2.21 11.77 -3.22
N GLY A 164 -1.53 10.87 -3.92
CA GLY A 164 -1.95 9.47 -3.96
C GLY A 164 -1.13 8.61 -4.91
N PHE A 165 -1.66 7.44 -5.22
CA PHE A 165 -1.06 6.51 -6.16
C PHE A 165 -2.13 5.67 -6.88
N ASP A 166 -1.79 5.18 -8.06
CA ASP A 166 -2.58 4.18 -8.78
C ASP A 166 -2.25 2.79 -8.24
N ARG A 167 -3.26 2.06 -7.73
CA ARG A 167 -3.05 0.77 -7.07
C ARG A 167 -2.66 -0.38 -8.00
N ILE A 168 -2.77 -0.19 -9.33
CA ILE A 168 -2.34 -1.20 -10.32
C ILE A 168 -0.88 -0.96 -10.69
N THR A 169 -0.56 0.26 -11.10
CA THR A 169 0.78 0.61 -11.58
C THR A 169 1.72 1.00 -10.46
N MET A 170 1.19 1.25 -9.26
CA MET A 170 1.92 1.80 -8.11
C MET A 170 2.58 3.15 -8.39
N ALA A 171 2.13 3.85 -9.44
CA ALA A 171 2.63 5.17 -9.81
C ALA A 171 2.00 6.27 -8.96
N ALA A 172 2.77 7.31 -8.63
CA ALA A 172 2.26 8.49 -7.97
C ALA A 172 1.20 9.21 -8.82
N ILE A 173 0.18 9.79 -8.17
CA ILE A 173 -0.89 10.54 -8.83
C ILE A 173 -0.78 12.00 -8.42
N SER A 174 -0.83 12.89 -9.42
CA SER A 174 -0.83 14.34 -9.19
C SER A 174 -2.10 14.79 -8.47
N GLY A 175 -1.94 15.76 -7.59
CA GLY A 175 -2.98 16.39 -6.81
C GLY A 175 -2.39 17.12 -5.61
N GLU A 176 -3.07 18.13 -5.12
CA GLU A 176 -2.61 18.86 -3.94
C GLU A 176 -2.73 17.98 -2.69
N MET A 177 -1.62 17.72 -2.02
CA MET A 177 -1.55 17.12 -0.71
C MET A 177 -1.23 18.20 0.33
N VAL A 178 -1.97 18.21 1.41
CA VAL A 178 -1.64 18.95 2.64
C VAL A 178 -1.90 18.00 3.80
N CYS A 179 -0.88 17.72 4.59
CA CYS A 179 -0.96 16.86 5.76
C CYS A 179 -0.45 17.64 6.97
N ASN A 180 -1.28 17.79 8.00
CA ASN A 180 -0.86 18.36 9.26
C ASN A 180 -0.09 17.30 10.06
N ILE A 181 1.06 17.68 10.58
CA ILE A 181 1.89 16.81 11.41
C ILE A 181 1.45 17.02 12.86
N ALA A 182 1.01 15.94 13.51
CA ALA A 182 0.70 16.00 14.94
C ALA A 182 1.95 16.32 15.76
N SER A 183 1.77 16.97 16.91
CA SER A 183 2.84 17.24 17.85
C SER A 183 3.60 15.95 18.22
N ALA A 184 4.90 16.10 18.44
CA ALA A 184 5.81 14.99 18.69
C ALA A 184 5.38 14.07 19.84
N GLU A 185 5.66 12.79 19.69
CA GLU A 185 5.62 11.84 20.82
C GLU A 185 6.71 12.12 21.87
N SER A 186 7.76 12.85 21.48
CA SER A 186 8.84 13.37 22.34
C SER A 186 9.24 14.76 21.85
N ASP A 187 9.77 15.59 22.74
CA ASP A 187 9.97 17.04 22.56
C ASP A 187 10.76 17.52 21.31
N SER A 188 11.29 16.61 20.50
CA SER A 188 12.08 16.97 19.32
C SER A 188 11.94 16.04 18.11
N ALA A 189 11.16 14.93 18.19
CA ALA A 189 11.02 13.99 17.09
C ALA A 189 9.57 13.89 16.60
N TYR A 190 9.38 14.05 15.30
CA TYR A 190 8.09 14.00 14.63
C TYR A 190 8.06 12.81 13.68
N ARG A 191 7.00 12.00 13.73
CA ARG A 191 6.79 10.91 12.80
C ARG A 191 5.52 11.13 12.00
N PHE A 192 5.64 11.03 10.68
CA PHE A 192 4.53 11.18 9.76
C PHE A 192 4.75 10.34 8.49
N PHE A 193 3.71 10.17 7.69
CA PHE A 193 3.83 9.47 6.42
C PHE A 193 3.63 10.43 5.25
N VAL A 194 4.30 10.13 4.15
CA VAL A 194 4.13 10.85 2.88
C VAL A 194 3.87 9.85 1.75
N PRO A 195 2.96 10.15 0.81
CA PRO A 195 2.73 9.28 -0.34
C PRO A 195 3.92 9.30 -1.28
N ARG A 196 3.93 8.38 -2.23
CA ARG A 196 4.85 8.40 -3.37
C ARG A 196 4.87 9.78 -4.00
N GLN A 197 6.06 10.24 -4.37
CA GLN A 197 6.28 11.49 -5.06
C GLN A 197 6.65 11.24 -6.52
N GLY A 198 6.17 12.08 -7.43
CA GLY A 198 6.57 12.06 -8.84
C GLY A 198 7.66 13.07 -9.17
N ASP A 199 7.91 14.01 -8.25
CA ASP A 199 8.93 15.05 -8.36
C ASP A 199 9.41 15.51 -6.98
N ASN A 200 10.12 16.64 -6.94
CA ASN A 200 10.71 17.21 -5.71
C ASN A 200 9.80 18.26 -5.05
N SER A 201 8.49 18.27 -5.32
CA SER A 201 7.57 19.30 -4.83
C SER A 201 7.22 19.18 -3.34
N LEU A 202 7.74 18.18 -2.62
CA LEU A 202 7.47 17.99 -1.20
C LEU A 202 8.11 19.11 -0.36
N MET A 203 7.26 19.88 0.34
CA MET A 203 7.63 21.00 1.18
C MET A 203 7.23 20.73 2.63
N LEU A 204 8.11 21.04 3.55
CA LEU A 204 7.78 21.17 4.97
C LEU A 204 7.43 22.64 5.25
N GLU A 205 6.30 22.89 5.91
CA GLU A 205 5.89 24.21 6.35
C GLU A 205 5.84 24.25 7.89
N LEU A 206 6.49 25.24 8.45
CA LEU A 206 6.43 25.58 9.88
C LEU A 206 5.73 26.91 10.02
N LYS A 207 4.62 26.93 10.74
CA LYS A 207 3.86 28.16 11.01
C LYS A 207 4.02 28.54 12.47
N GLU A 208 4.53 29.74 12.72
CA GLU A 208 4.64 30.32 14.06
C GLU A 208 3.29 30.86 14.56
N GLU A 209 3.16 31.10 15.87
CA GLU A 209 1.96 31.65 16.48
C GLU A 209 1.60 33.05 15.94
N ASP A 210 2.58 33.86 15.53
CA ASP A 210 2.37 35.16 14.89
C ASP A 210 1.88 35.06 13.43
N GLY A 211 1.72 33.84 12.91
CA GLY A 211 1.26 33.55 11.56
C GLY A 211 2.37 33.54 10.50
N ARG A 212 3.63 33.73 10.88
CA ARG A 212 4.77 33.61 9.96
C ARG A 212 4.92 32.15 9.52
N ILE A 213 5.16 31.92 8.21
CA ILE A 213 5.32 30.60 7.62
C ILE A 213 6.72 30.47 7.04
N TRP A 214 7.42 29.43 7.47
CA TRP A 214 8.70 29.00 6.92
C TRP A 214 8.49 27.77 6.06
N SER A 215 9.06 27.74 4.86
CA SER A 215 8.88 26.64 3.92
C SER A 215 10.22 26.05 3.51
N TYR A 216 10.38 24.74 3.68
CA TYR A 216 11.62 24.01 3.42
C TYR A 216 11.40 22.95 2.32
N PRO A 217 12.21 22.94 1.24
CA PRO A 217 12.05 22.01 0.13
C PRO A 217 12.65 20.63 0.46
N ILE A 218 12.04 19.91 1.41
CA ILE A 218 12.53 18.60 1.86
C ILE A 218 12.53 17.56 0.73
N GLY A 219 11.61 17.69 -0.25
CA GLY A 219 11.57 16.80 -1.42
C GLY A 219 12.85 16.86 -2.25
N LYS A 220 13.45 18.07 -2.36
CA LYS A 220 14.75 18.22 -3.05
C LYS A 220 15.87 17.52 -2.27
N VAL A 221 15.91 17.69 -0.96
CA VAL A 221 16.93 17.07 -0.09
C VAL A 221 16.85 15.55 -0.14
N ILE A 222 15.62 15.02 -0.05
CA ILE A 222 15.36 13.57 -0.15
C ILE A 222 15.79 13.04 -1.54
N ALA A 223 15.48 13.76 -2.62
CA ALA A 223 15.90 13.34 -3.96
C ALA A 223 17.42 13.41 -4.16
N ASP A 224 18.07 14.44 -3.63
CA ASP A 224 19.53 14.62 -3.70
C ASP A 224 20.29 13.52 -2.91
N SER A 225 19.64 12.90 -1.89
CA SER A 225 20.18 11.73 -1.18
C SER A 225 20.14 10.44 -1.99
N GLY A 226 19.46 10.44 -3.13
CA GLY A 226 19.30 9.25 -3.96
C GLY A 226 18.08 8.40 -3.62
N TYR A 227 17.17 8.88 -2.76
CA TYR A 227 15.96 8.15 -2.40
C TYR A 227 15.10 7.85 -3.62
N ASP A 228 14.73 6.58 -3.79
CA ASP A 228 13.95 6.12 -4.94
C ASP A 228 12.43 6.07 -4.62
N TRP A 229 11.71 7.12 -4.98
CA TRP A 229 10.25 7.16 -4.89
C TRP A 229 9.53 6.15 -5.81
N ARG A 230 10.22 5.53 -6.78
CA ARG A 230 9.68 4.51 -7.67
C ARG A 230 9.93 3.10 -7.17
N ALA A 231 10.71 2.94 -6.10
CA ALA A 231 10.92 1.64 -5.48
C ALA A 231 9.58 0.96 -5.19
N ARG A 232 9.49 -0.33 -5.40
CA ARG A 232 8.24 -1.08 -5.18
C ARG A 232 7.75 -0.97 -3.73
N HIS A 233 8.66 -1.05 -2.79
CA HIS A 233 8.46 -0.84 -1.36
C HIS A 233 9.21 0.41 -0.93
N LEU A 234 8.51 1.39 -0.37
CA LEU A 234 9.14 2.62 0.10
C LEU A 234 9.83 2.41 1.44
N SER A 235 11.08 2.80 1.53
CA SER A 235 11.88 2.78 2.75
C SER A 235 11.50 3.91 3.71
N ASP A 236 11.95 3.84 4.95
CA ASP A 236 11.85 4.92 5.92
C ASP A 236 12.84 6.03 5.58
N ILE A 237 12.48 7.26 5.91
CA ILE A 237 13.28 8.45 5.72
C ILE A 237 13.54 9.06 7.09
N SER A 238 14.79 9.31 7.42
CA SER A 238 15.18 10.06 8.62
C SER A 238 15.73 11.42 8.23
N LEU A 239 15.13 12.48 8.77
CA LEU A 239 15.53 13.86 8.55
C LEU A 239 16.02 14.46 9.87
N THR A 240 17.13 15.17 9.85
CA THR A 240 17.58 16.02 10.95
C THR A 240 17.61 17.45 10.45
N MET A 241 16.92 18.36 11.16
CA MET A 241 16.84 19.77 10.84
C MET A 241 17.54 20.55 11.95
N ASP A 242 18.71 21.08 11.64
CA ASP A 242 19.49 21.95 12.55
C ASP A 242 19.10 23.42 12.29
N MET A 243 18.42 24.03 13.24
CA MET A 243 17.99 25.43 13.22
C MET A 243 18.81 26.32 14.17
N SER A 244 19.92 25.83 14.71
CA SER A 244 20.78 26.53 15.66
C SER A 244 21.54 27.71 15.08
N LYS A 245 21.50 27.87 13.75
CA LYS A 245 22.26 28.89 13.00
C LYS A 245 21.34 29.68 12.08
N THR A 246 21.84 30.81 11.55
CA THR A 246 21.18 31.55 10.46
C THR A 246 20.93 30.69 9.21
N LEU A 247 21.47 29.49 9.21
CA LEU A 247 21.43 28.52 8.14
C LEU A 247 20.71 27.28 8.65
N VAL A 248 19.62 26.90 8.02
CA VAL A 248 18.95 25.63 8.32
C VAL A 248 19.62 24.53 7.53
N ARG A 249 20.10 23.52 8.23
CA ARG A 249 20.70 22.32 7.65
C ARG A 249 19.72 21.17 7.77
N ILE A 250 19.37 20.54 6.64
CA ILE A 250 18.57 19.31 6.61
C ILE A 250 19.48 18.16 6.17
N THR A 251 19.55 17.14 7.00
CA THR A 251 20.30 15.93 6.73
C THR A 251 19.34 14.78 6.53
N VAL A 252 19.57 13.99 5.47
CA VAL A 252 18.87 12.71 5.25
C VAL A 252 19.82 11.62 5.71
N ASN A 253 19.40 10.87 6.74
CA ASN A 253 20.17 9.74 7.23
C ASN A 253 19.69 8.49 6.48
N GLU A 254 20.42 8.10 5.44
CA GLU A 254 20.31 6.78 4.84
C GLU A 254 21.39 5.85 5.39
N TRP A 255 21.15 4.56 5.27
CA TRP A 255 21.96 3.48 5.87
C TRP A 255 23.47 3.51 5.55
N LYS A 256 23.97 4.42 4.72
CA LYS A 256 25.37 4.45 4.28
C LYS A 256 26.03 5.82 4.13
N GLU A 257 25.29 6.89 3.93
CA GLU A 257 25.85 8.22 3.67
C GLU A 257 24.97 9.32 4.27
N GLU A 258 25.61 10.35 4.85
CA GLU A 258 24.95 11.54 5.35
C GLU A 258 24.84 12.56 4.22
N PHE A 259 23.63 12.93 3.85
CA PHE A 259 23.36 13.95 2.84
C PHE A 259 22.94 15.25 3.51
N VAL A 260 23.67 16.35 3.23
CA VAL A 260 23.45 17.64 3.87
C VAL A 260 23.07 18.69 2.83
N SER A 261 21.93 19.37 3.03
CA SER A 261 21.56 20.56 2.27
C SER A 261 21.44 21.77 3.20
N GLU A 262 22.01 22.91 2.77
CA GLU A 262 22.03 24.15 3.53
C GLU A 262 21.13 25.19 2.86
N PHE A 263 20.27 25.84 3.66
CA PHE A 263 19.37 26.89 3.21
C PHE A 263 19.67 28.17 3.96
N THR A 264 19.88 29.28 3.21
CA THR A 264 20.06 30.64 3.75
C THR A 264 18.75 31.40 3.60
N PHE A 265 18.31 32.12 4.63
CA PHE A 265 17.09 32.94 4.67
C PHE A 265 17.43 34.41 4.69
#